data_edb396cb8a260f0d55b81b17b3bcac65
#
_entry.id   edb396cb8a260f0d55b81b17b3bcac65
#
_cell.length_a   1.000
_cell.length_b   1.000
_cell.length_c   1.000
_cell.angle_alpha   90.00
_cell.angle_beta   90.00
_cell.angle_gamma   90.00
#
_symmetry.space_group_name_H-M   'P 1'
#
loop_
_entity.id
_entity.type
_entity.pdbx_description
1 polymer ?
#
loop_
_entity_poly.entity_id
_entity_poly.type
_entity_poly.pdbx_seq_one_letter_code
_entity_poly.pdbx_strand_id
1 'polypeptide(L)'
;MAPNKQETCMTRPAISRRQLLAAMGSLPTLSLPAWAQGYPEKPISMVVPNAAGGALDSLARAIADELGKRLKQNVVVENLGGASGAIAAQKVLRATPDGYTLLFGSSSDMVVTPAANRQAGYTTRDFTPIARVGVTPMTLVARPGLNVNTVDELAALARKPGTSLSIGTTGNQSLQAFAAVALARAMNVEFLPVPYKGGAPMLNDIFGGQVDLAAVALPTVLSHVRSGKLKMLGLLSDQRSPAAPDLPTINESQSVKGVVIEIWAAIAAPGKLPPAIAEKLHAAVMDVLRDKEFSERRMKMGDMPAPQASLAEFARFLSVEETRFASLASGLK
;
A
#
# COMPACT_ATOMS: atom_id res chain seq x y z
N MET A 1 23.94 -22.43 93.34
CA MET A 1 24.24 -21.21 92.53
C MET A 1 23.64 -21.47 91.15
N ALA A 2 22.49 -20.92 90.88
CA ALA A 2 21.85 -21.03 89.53
C ALA A 2 21.77 -19.65 88.88
N PRO A 3 22.05 -19.49 87.63
CA PRO A 3 21.97 -18.21 86.95
C PRO A 3 20.54 -17.93 86.45
N ASN A 4 20.18 -16.72 86.63
CA ASN A 4 18.93 -16.02 86.29
C ASN A 4 18.71 -15.97 84.75
N LYS A 5 17.56 -16.48 84.27
CA LYS A 5 17.11 -16.28 82.90
C LYS A 5 16.29 -14.96 82.82
N GLN A 6 16.82 -13.94 82.19
CA GLN A 6 16.09 -12.75 81.75
C GLN A 6 15.27 -13.06 80.49
N GLU A 7 13.94 -13.07 80.58
CA GLU A 7 13.04 -13.10 79.44
C GLU A 7 12.93 -11.72 78.84
N THR A 8 13.42 -11.58 77.60
CA THR A 8 13.32 -10.38 76.78
C THR A 8 11.92 -10.34 76.15
N CYS A 9 11.06 -9.52 76.67
CA CYS A 9 9.72 -9.23 76.12
C CYS A 9 9.89 -8.41 74.81
N MET A 10 9.66 -9.03 73.63
CA MET A 10 9.58 -8.35 72.31
C MET A 10 8.20 -7.69 72.19
N THR A 11 8.12 -6.41 72.40
CA THR A 11 6.94 -5.59 72.10
C THR A 11 6.79 -5.41 70.55
N ARG A 12 5.77 -5.98 69.95
CA ARG A 12 5.39 -5.73 68.57
C ARG A 12 4.91 -4.27 68.44
N PRO A 13 5.42 -3.46 67.48
CA PRO A 13 4.88 -2.13 67.28
C PRO A 13 3.45 -2.23 66.69
N ALA A 14 2.49 -1.66 67.42
CA ALA A 14 1.11 -1.53 66.97
C ALA A 14 1.02 -0.48 65.84
N ILE A 15 0.72 -0.91 64.62
CA ILE A 15 0.49 -0.01 63.48
C ILE A 15 -0.80 0.81 63.78
N SER A 16 -0.65 2.12 63.90
CA SER A 16 -1.77 3.01 64.19
C SER A 16 -2.71 3.13 62.96
N ARG A 17 -4.04 3.20 63.24
CA ARG A 17 -5.04 3.43 62.16
C ARG A 17 -4.74 4.63 61.27
N ARG A 18 -4.04 5.63 61.76
CA ARG A 18 -3.58 6.79 60.96
C ARG A 18 -2.47 6.45 59.95
N GLN A 19 -1.63 5.46 60.22
CA GLN A 19 -0.57 5.01 59.29
C GLN A 19 -1.15 4.13 58.18
N LEU A 20 -2.22 3.37 58.45
CA LEU A 20 -2.96 2.61 57.45
C LEU A 20 -3.74 3.52 56.46
N LEU A 21 -4.29 4.64 56.95
CA LEU A 21 -5.01 5.59 56.11
C LEU A 21 -4.05 6.45 55.25
N ALA A 22 -2.84 6.72 55.73
CA ALA A 22 -1.81 7.43 54.93
C ALA A 22 -1.20 6.55 53.84
N ALA A 23 -1.17 5.23 53.98
CA ALA A 23 -0.66 4.30 52.96
C ALA A 23 -1.65 4.04 51.80
N MET A 24 -2.95 4.32 51.99
CA MET A 24 -3.96 4.21 50.90
C MET A 24 -4.03 5.42 49.98
N GLY A 25 -3.34 6.54 50.29
CA GLY A 25 -3.38 7.79 49.50
C GLY A 25 -2.37 7.89 48.38
N SER A 26 -1.47 6.92 48.18
CA SER A 26 -0.36 7.00 47.21
C SER A 26 -0.32 5.88 46.20
N LEU A 27 -1.46 5.37 45.75
CA LEU A 27 -1.52 4.60 44.52
C LEU A 27 -1.37 5.59 43.38
N PRO A 28 -0.29 5.49 42.54
CA PRO A 28 -0.22 6.25 41.32
C PRO A 28 -1.40 5.81 40.44
N THR A 29 -2.37 6.69 40.26
CA THR A 29 -3.39 6.52 39.24
C THR A 29 -2.61 6.49 37.92
N LEU A 30 -2.41 5.30 37.36
CA LEU A 30 -2.05 5.11 35.96
C LEU A 30 -3.19 5.72 35.16
N SER A 31 -3.11 7.02 34.90
CA SER A 31 -3.96 7.71 33.94
C SER A 31 -3.62 7.13 32.58
N LEU A 32 -4.31 6.07 32.19
CA LEU A 32 -4.38 5.68 30.79
C LEU A 32 -4.86 6.91 30.02
N PRO A 33 -4.19 7.28 28.92
CA PRO A 33 -4.60 8.43 28.13
C PRO A 33 -6.08 8.25 27.73
N ALA A 34 -6.93 9.12 28.22
CA ALA A 34 -8.39 9.09 28.00
C ALA A 34 -8.80 9.27 26.53
N TRP A 35 -7.86 9.45 25.62
CA TRP A 35 -8.05 9.72 24.21
C TRP A 35 -8.65 8.57 23.39
N ALA A 36 -8.61 7.33 23.87
CA ALA A 36 -9.09 6.17 23.11
C ALA A 36 -10.53 5.72 23.50
N GLN A 37 -11.07 6.17 24.62
CA GLN A 37 -12.37 5.67 25.10
C GLN A 37 -13.57 6.22 24.29
N GLY A 38 -13.44 7.40 23.66
CA GLY A 38 -14.52 8.02 22.86
C GLY A 38 -14.30 8.04 21.35
N TYR A 39 -13.09 7.69 20.85
CA TYR A 39 -12.82 7.72 19.41
C TYR A 39 -13.60 6.64 18.64
N PRO A 40 -14.24 6.95 17.47
CA PRO A 40 -14.50 8.28 16.93
C PRO A 40 -15.82 8.89 17.48
N GLU A 41 -15.81 10.19 17.81
CA GLU A 41 -16.98 10.94 18.26
C GLU A 41 -17.54 11.89 17.20
N LYS A 42 -16.79 12.11 16.11
CA LYS A 42 -17.15 12.97 14.97
C LYS A 42 -16.83 12.28 13.65
N PRO A 43 -17.36 12.78 12.51
CA PRO A 43 -17.05 12.20 11.20
C PRO A 43 -15.56 12.16 10.90
N ILE A 44 -15.13 11.12 10.17
CA ILE A 44 -13.76 10.92 9.71
C ILE A 44 -13.69 11.37 8.24
N SER A 45 -12.72 12.21 7.89
CA SER A 45 -12.40 12.55 6.50
C SER A 45 -11.42 11.55 5.92
N MET A 46 -11.77 10.95 4.79
CA MET A 46 -10.93 10.03 4.01
C MET A 46 -10.54 10.70 2.71
N VAL A 47 -9.30 11.22 2.65
CA VAL A 47 -8.79 11.97 1.49
C VAL A 47 -8.27 10.99 0.44
N VAL A 48 -8.77 11.12 -0.78
CA VAL A 48 -8.40 10.30 -1.95
C VAL A 48 -7.60 11.15 -2.93
N PRO A 49 -6.36 10.78 -3.33
CA PRO A 49 -5.47 11.60 -4.16
C PRO A 49 -5.83 11.60 -5.65
N ASN A 50 -7.07 11.28 -6.01
CA ASN A 50 -7.56 11.14 -7.38
C ASN A 50 -8.90 11.87 -7.57
N ALA A 51 -9.24 12.12 -8.83
CA ALA A 51 -10.58 12.63 -9.18
C ALA A 51 -11.67 11.61 -8.81
N ALA A 52 -12.86 12.12 -8.50
CA ALA A 52 -14.03 11.30 -8.23
C ALA A 52 -14.40 10.43 -9.45
N GLY A 53 -14.96 9.23 -9.19
CA GLY A 53 -15.41 8.27 -10.21
C GLY A 53 -14.30 7.32 -10.71
N GLY A 54 -13.05 7.49 -10.28
CA GLY A 54 -11.97 6.55 -10.58
C GLY A 54 -12.03 5.27 -9.73
N ALA A 55 -11.22 4.26 -10.11
CA ALA A 55 -11.19 2.98 -9.38
C ALA A 55 -10.82 3.15 -7.90
N LEU A 56 -9.82 3.99 -7.59
CA LEU A 56 -9.42 4.26 -6.21
C LEU A 56 -10.53 4.97 -5.41
N ASP A 57 -11.27 5.91 -6.03
CA ASP A 57 -12.42 6.57 -5.40
C ASP A 57 -13.56 5.59 -5.13
N SER A 58 -13.89 4.75 -6.10
CA SER A 58 -14.92 3.72 -5.95
C SER A 58 -14.60 2.75 -4.81
N LEU A 59 -13.34 2.33 -4.72
CA LEU A 59 -12.85 1.49 -3.63
C LEU A 59 -12.90 2.23 -2.28
N ALA A 60 -12.46 3.49 -2.24
CA ALA A 60 -12.50 4.31 -1.03
C ALA A 60 -13.92 4.46 -0.48
N ARG A 61 -14.91 4.73 -1.35
CA ARG A 61 -16.31 4.84 -0.97
C ARG A 61 -16.87 3.52 -0.43
N ALA A 62 -16.57 2.41 -1.10
CA ALA A 62 -17.01 1.09 -0.64
C ALA A 62 -16.43 0.75 0.75
N ILE A 63 -15.16 1.07 1.00
CA ILE A 63 -14.52 0.89 2.31
C ILE A 63 -15.10 1.90 3.34
N ALA A 64 -15.30 3.15 2.96
CA ALA A 64 -15.83 4.19 3.86
C ALA A 64 -17.23 3.84 4.38
N ASP A 65 -18.11 3.34 3.51
CA ASP A 65 -19.45 2.91 3.89
C ASP A 65 -19.42 1.77 4.93
N GLU A 66 -18.61 0.74 4.66
CA GLU A 66 -18.48 -0.39 5.57
C GLU A 66 -17.76 -0.02 6.89
N LEU A 67 -16.73 0.81 6.79
CA LEU A 67 -15.98 1.30 7.96
C LEU A 67 -16.87 2.16 8.86
N GLY A 68 -17.71 3.01 8.23
CA GLY A 68 -18.67 3.85 8.94
C GLY A 68 -19.66 3.04 9.79
N LYS A 69 -20.16 1.92 9.27
CA LYS A 69 -21.03 1.00 10.01
C LYS A 69 -20.33 0.42 11.25
N ARG A 70 -19.07 0.00 11.12
CA ARG A 70 -18.28 -0.59 12.20
C ARG A 70 -17.85 0.41 13.26
N LEU A 71 -17.48 1.61 12.85
CA LEU A 71 -17.09 2.68 13.76
C LEU A 71 -18.26 3.47 14.33
N LYS A 72 -19.49 3.27 13.82
CA LYS A 72 -20.72 4.01 14.17
C LYS A 72 -20.56 5.53 13.99
N GLN A 73 -19.77 5.92 12.99
CA GLN A 73 -19.51 7.30 12.61
C GLN A 73 -19.39 7.43 11.09
N ASN A 74 -19.79 8.57 10.55
CA ASN A 74 -19.67 8.82 9.12
C ASN A 74 -18.20 8.87 8.69
N VAL A 75 -17.85 8.16 7.61
CA VAL A 75 -16.58 8.30 6.93
C VAL A 75 -16.83 8.99 5.59
N VAL A 76 -16.35 10.24 5.47
CA VAL A 76 -16.61 11.10 4.32
C VAL A 76 -15.43 11.07 3.37
N VAL A 77 -15.67 10.65 2.13
CA VAL A 77 -14.64 10.63 1.07
C VAL A 77 -14.49 12.02 0.46
N GLU A 78 -13.26 12.53 0.49
CA GLU A 78 -12.87 13.80 -0.11
C GLU A 78 -11.85 13.57 -1.23
N ASN A 79 -12.18 13.93 -2.47
CA ASN A 79 -11.28 13.80 -3.61
C ASN A 79 -10.39 15.04 -3.74
N LEU A 80 -9.08 14.85 -3.72
CA LEU A 80 -8.10 15.92 -3.86
C LEU A 80 -6.95 15.47 -4.77
N GLY A 81 -7.15 15.58 -6.09
CA GLY A 81 -6.15 15.24 -7.10
C GLY A 81 -5.08 16.32 -7.24
N GLY A 82 -4.02 15.98 -7.96
CA GLY A 82 -2.96 16.90 -8.38
C GLY A 82 -1.57 16.47 -7.93
N ALA A 83 -0.56 16.86 -8.70
CA ALA A 83 0.87 16.57 -8.49
C ALA A 83 1.14 15.09 -8.16
N SER A 84 0.56 14.17 -8.93
CA SER A 84 0.66 12.72 -8.69
C SER A 84 0.29 12.29 -7.27
N GLY A 85 -0.72 12.93 -6.66
CA GLY A 85 -1.20 12.64 -5.31
C GLY A 85 -0.50 13.41 -4.19
N ALA A 86 0.58 14.15 -4.48
CA ALA A 86 1.33 14.88 -3.46
C ALA A 86 0.49 15.92 -2.71
N ILE A 87 -0.48 16.57 -3.37
CA ILE A 87 -1.33 17.57 -2.73
C ILE A 87 -2.18 16.93 -1.62
N ALA A 88 -2.80 15.79 -1.91
CA ALA A 88 -3.60 15.04 -0.94
C ALA A 88 -2.72 14.51 0.22
N ALA A 89 -1.58 13.92 -0.10
CA ALA A 89 -0.62 13.42 0.87
C ALA A 89 -0.19 14.53 1.84
N GLN A 90 0.23 15.68 1.32
CA GLN A 90 0.63 16.84 2.15
C GLN A 90 -0.54 17.39 2.98
N LYS A 91 -1.78 17.42 2.45
CA LYS A 91 -2.95 17.82 3.24
C LYS A 91 -3.13 16.94 4.46
N VAL A 92 -3.07 15.62 4.25
CA VAL A 92 -3.20 14.64 5.35
C VAL A 92 -2.06 14.81 6.35
N LEU A 93 -0.81 14.90 5.90
CA LEU A 93 0.36 15.02 6.78
C LEU A 93 0.38 16.30 7.64
N ARG A 94 -0.31 17.36 7.18
CA ARG A 94 -0.48 18.61 7.96
C ARG A 94 -1.64 18.57 8.95
N ALA A 95 -2.49 17.54 8.87
CA ALA A 95 -3.61 17.39 9.78
C ALA A 95 -3.13 16.91 11.17
N THR A 96 -3.97 17.15 12.18
CA THR A 96 -3.73 16.62 13.53
C THR A 96 -3.73 15.10 13.51
N PRO A 97 -2.74 14.44 14.15
CA PRO A 97 -2.69 12.98 14.21
C PRO A 97 -3.68 12.42 15.26
N ASP A 98 -4.96 12.72 15.09
CA ASP A 98 -6.06 12.33 15.97
C ASP A 98 -6.99 11.25 15.37
N GLY A 99 -6.67 10.77 14.16
CA GLY A 99 -7.43 9.73 13.45
C GLY A 99 -8.64 10.23 12.66
N TYR A 100 -8.93 11.52 12.64
CA TYR A 100 -10.08 12.07 11.91
C TYR A 100 -9.78 12.53 10.48
N THR A 101 -8.50 12.53 10.09
CA THR A 101 -8.09 12.76 8.71
C THR A 101 -7.19 11.61 8.26
N LEU A 102 -7.66 10.85 7.29
CA LEU A 102 -6.97 9.67 6.77
C LEU A 102 -6.66 9.86 5.28
N LEU A 103 -5.57 9.30 4.83
CA LEU A 103 -5.27 9.12 3.41
C LEU A 103 -5.78 7.76 2.96
N PHE A 104 -6.61 7.72 1.93
CA PHE A 104 -6.85 6.52 1.16
C PHE A 104 -5.94 6.58 -0.08
N GLY A 105 -4.71 6.18 0.12
CA GLY A 105 -3.64 6.30 -0.86
C GLY A 105 -3.39 5.03 -1.64
N SER A 106 -2.43 5.14 -2.55
CA SER A 106 -1.93 4.04 -3.38
C SER A 106 -0.40 3.96 -3.37
N SER A 107 0.15 2.91 -3.97
CA SER A 107 1.59 2.82 -4.22
C SER A 107 2.15 4.06 -4.91
N SER A 108 1.35 4.67 -5.81
CA SER A 108 1.80 5.84 -6.58
C SER A 108 2.05 7.05 -5.70
N ASP A 109 1.09 7.43 -4.86
CA ASP A 109 1.19 8.64 -4.04
C ASP A 109 1.99 8.43 -2.74
N MET A 110 1.96 7.23 -2.16
CA MET A 110 2.64 6.96 -0.90
C MET A 110 4.12 6.61 -1.07
N VAL A 111 4.53 6.01 -2.21
CA VAL A 111 5.89 5.49 -2.41
C VAL A 111 6.53 6.01 -3.67
N VAL A 112 5.86 5.89 -4.84
CA VAL A 112 6.44 6.25 -6.14
C VAL A 112 6.70 7.74 -6.24
N THR A 113 5.71 8.56 -5.91
CA THR A 113 5.82 10.03 -6.00
C THR A 113 6.97 10.58 -5.14
N PRO A 114 7.12 10.26 -3.84
CA PRO A 114 8.25 10.75 -3.07
C PRO A 114 9.60 10.15 -3.52
N ALA A 115 9.63 8.93 -4.06
CA ALA A 115 10.86 8.35 -4.60
C ALA A 115 11.33 9.02 -5.90
N ALA A 116 10.38 9.38 -6.79
CA ALA A 116 10.66 9.99 -8.07
C ALA A 116 10.83 11.51 -8.02
N ASN A 117 10.22 12.18 -7.05
CA ASN A 117 10.17 13.64 -6.96
C ASN A 117 10.50 14.13 -5.54
N ARG A 118 11.73 14.61 -5.34
CA ARG A 118 12.15 15.19 -4.05
C ARG A 118 11.34 16.44 -3.66
N GLN A 119 10.71 17.14 -4.62
CA GLN A 119 9.86 18.31 -4.35
C GLN A 119 8.48 17.90 -3.81
N ALA A 120 8.16 16.62 -3.75
CA ALA A 120 6.94 16.13 -3.09
C ALA A 120 6.87 16.59 -1.62
N GLY A 121 8.02 16.76 -0.96
CA GLY A 121 8.12 17.34 0.39
C GLY A 121 7.66 16.41 1.49
N TYR A 122 7.61 15.10 1.22
CA TYR A 122 7.31 14.05 2.19
C TYR A 122 7.97 12.72 1.79
N THR A 123 7.99 11.79 2.72
CA THR A 123 8.45 10.41 2.54
C THR A 123 7.36 9.42 3.01
N THR A 124 7.52 8.17 2.66
CA THR A 124 6.62 7.09 3.13
C THR A 124 6.59 7.00 4.66
N ARG A 125 7.69 7.34 5.34
CA ARG A 125 7.85 7.29 6.81
C ARG A 125 7.09 8.36 7.57
N ASP A 126 6.64 9.41 6.88
CA ASP A 126 5.88 10.49 7.49
C ASP A 126 4.44 10.07 7.80
N PHE A 127 3.99 8.91 7.29
CA PHE A 127 2.68 8.35 7.57
C PHE A 127 2.71 7.31 8.69
N THR A 128 1.60 7.24 9.45
CA THR A 128 1.27 6.05 10.25
C THR A 128 0.43 5.11 9.39
N PRO A 129 0.96 3.94 8.97
CA PRO A 129 0.21 2.97 8.16
C PRO A 129 -0.90 2.32 8.99
N ILE A 130 -2.11 2.22 8.41
CA ILE A 130 -3.26 1.57 9.07
C ILE A 130 -3.51 0.19 8.45
N ALA A 131 -3.76 0.13 7.15
CA ALA A 131 -4.01 -1.15 6.48
C ALA A 131 -3.81 -1.05 4.97
N ARG A 132 -3.25 -2.09 4.36
CA ARG A 132 -3.32 -2.30 2.93
C ARG A 132 -4.67 -2.96 2.61
N VAL A 133 -5.44 -2.38 1.70
CA VAL A 133 -6.84 -2.78 1.48
C VAL A 133 -7.09 -3.47 0.14
N GLY A 134 -6.23 -3.25 -0.84
CA GLY A 134 -6.36 -3.86 -2.15
C GLY A 134 -5.03 -3.97 -2.88
N VAL A 135 -4.97 -4.91 -3.82
CA VAL A 135 -3.82 -5.12 -4.70
C VAL A 135 -4.33 -5.34 -6.12
N THR A 136 -3.69 -4.69 -7.07
CA THR A 136 -3.91 -4.91 -8.50
C THR A 136 -2.55 -5.19 -9.14
N PRO A 137 -2.29 -6.41 -9.61
CA PRO A 137 -1.02 -6.71 -10.27
C PRO A 137 -0.91 -5.95 -11.58
N MET A 138 0.29 -5.47 -11.88
CA MET A 138 0.63 -5.04 -13.23
C MET A 138 1.02 -6.24 -14.08
N THR A 139 0.83 -6.11 -15.38
CA THR A 139 1.18 -7.11 -16.38
C THR A 139 2.16 -6.53 -17.38
N LEU A 140 3.11 -7.34 -17.83
CA LEU A 140 3.89 -7.04 -19.03
C LEU A 140 3.13 -7.57 -20.24
N VAL A 141 2.76 -6.66 -21.15
CA VAL A 141 2.12 -7.00 -22.42
C VAL A 141 3.00 -6.60 -23.59
N ALA A 142 2.85 -7.32 -24.70
CA ALA A 142 3.50 -7.05 -25.97
C ALA A 142 2.46 -6.86 -27.08
N ARG A 143 2.81 -6.09 -28.11
CA ARG A 143 2.02 -5.97 -29.34
C ARG A 143 1.87 -7.32 -30.03
N PRO A 144 0.78 -7.56 -30.76
CA PRO A 144 0.50 -8.89 -31.38
C PRO A 144 1.60 -9.35 -32.34
N GLY A 145 2.17 -8.43 -33.11
CA GLY A 145 3.19 -8.72 -34.13
C GLY A 145 4.60 -8.93 -33.57
N LEU A 146 4.85 -8.76 -32.28
CA LEU A 146 6.15 -9.08 -31.68
C LEU A 146 6.32 -10.60 -31.58
N ASN A 147 7.39 -11.15 -32.13
CA ASN A 147 7.60 -12.59 -32.18
C ASN A 147 8.15 -13.17 -30.86
N VAL A 148 7.39 -12.99 -29.78
CA VAL A 148 7.62 -13.56 -28.45
C VAL A 148 6.30 -13.96 -27.82
N ASN A 149 6.30 -15.01 -26.99
CA ASN A 149 5.12 -15.50 -26.24
C ASN A 149 5.41 -15.64 -24.75
N THR A 150 6.68 -15.58 -24.36
CA THR A 150 7.14 -15.68 -22.98
C THR A 150 8.10 -14.56 -22.64
N VAL A 151 8.28 -14.31 -21.33
CA VAL A 151 9.27 -13.33 -20.89
C VAL A 151 10.71 -13.81 -21.16
N ASP A 152 10.95 -15.13 -21.17
CA ASP A 152 12.26 -15.68 -21.53
C ASP A 152 12.60 -15.45 -23.01
N GLU A 153 11.62 -15.62 -23.91
CA GLU A 153 11.77 -15.28 -25.33
C GLU A 153 11.99 -13.77 -25.54
N LEU A 154 11.28 -12.93 -24.78
CA LEU A 154 11.51 -11.48 -24.79
C LEU A 154 12.93 -11.13 -24.35
N ALA A 155 13.41 -11.70 -23.26
CA ALA A 155 14.77 -11.47 -22.77
C ALA A 155 15.82 -11.91 -23.79
N ALA A 156 15.61 -13.07 -24.43
CA ALA A 156 16.48 -13.56 -25.48
C ALA A 156 16.47 -12.65 -26.73
N LEU A 157 15.31 -12.13 -27.13
CA LEU A 157 15.18 -11.19 -28.22
C LEU A 157 15.87 -9.86 -27.90
N ALA A 158 15.61 -9.30 -26.73
CA ALA A 158 16.14 -8.00 -26.31
C ALA A 158 17.66 -7.97 -26.17
N ARG A 159 18.30 -9.13 -25.89
CA ARG A 159 19.76 -9.27 -25.81
C ARG A 159 20.45 -9.42 -27.17
N LYS A 160 19.72 -9.59 -28.27
CA LYS A 160 20.35 -9.72 -29.60
C LYS A 160 20.96 -8.37 -30.01
N PRO A 161 22.19 -8.37 -30.56
CA PRO A 161 22.81 -7.17 -31.05
C PRO A 161 21.92 -6.43 -32.07
N GLY A 162 21.79 -5.12 -31.94
CA GLY A 162 20.98 -4.29 -32.83
C GLY A 162 19.48 -4.29 -32.56
N THR A 163 19.01 -5.03 -31.54
CA THR A 163 17.59 -4.99 -31.11
C THR A 163 17.36 -3.77 -30.22
N SER A 164 16.38 -2.95 -30.57
CA SER A 164 15.88 -1.86 -29.76
C SER A 164 14.37 -2.07 -29.59
N LEU A 165 13.91 -2.33 -28.36
CA LEU A 165 12.49 -2.52 -28.03
C LEU A 165 11.97 -1.30 -27.28
N SER A 166 10.83 -0.79 -27.75
CA SER A 166 10.15 0.32 -27.11
C SER A 166 9.20 -0.17 -26.00
N ILE A 167 9.11 0.61 -24.91
CA ILE A 167 8.19 0.35 -23.79
C ILE A 167 7.38 1.59 -23.45
N GLY A 168 6.05 1.50 -23.54
CA GLY A 168 5.14 2.58 -23.21
C GLY A 168 5.08 2.86 -21.71
N THR A 169 5.11 4.15 -21.35
CA THR A 169 4.95 4.64 -19.97
C THR A 169 3.92 5.78 -19.91
N THR A 170 3.36 6.05 -18.74
CA THR A 170 2.46 7.21 -18.56
C THR A 170 3.19 8.41 -17.94
N GLY A 171 4.43 8.64 -18.39
CA GLY A 171 5.35 9.67 -17.91
C GLY A 171 6.56 9.09 -17.18
N ASN A 172 7.62 9.89 -17.09
CA ASN A 172 8.92 9.42 -16.57
C ASN A 172 8.93 9.10 -15.06
N GLN A 173 7.96 9.59 -14.31
CA GLN A 173 7.82 9.35 -12.87
C GLN A 173 6.61 8.46 -12.54
N SER A 174 6.14 7.68 -13.51
CA SER A 174 4.99 6.78 -13.35
C SER A 174 5.42 5.39 -12.88
N LEU A 175 4.47 4.64 -12.31
CA LEU A 175 4.70 3.24 -11.93
C LEU A 175 5.14 2.39 -13.15
N GLN A 176 4.66 2.72 -14.34
CA GLN A 176 5.07 2.09 -15.61
C GLN A 176 6.54 2.35 -15.93
N ALA A 177 7.04 3.56 -15.67
CA ALA A 177 8.46 3.87 -15.86
C ALA A 177 9.33 3.06 -14.88
N PHE A 178 8.91 2.93 -13.62
CA PHE A 178 9.58 2.07 -12.66
C PHE A 178 9.53 0.59 -13.06
N ALA A 179 8.42 0.12 -13.63
CA ALA A 179 8.31 -1.23 -14.18
C ALA A 179 9.30 -1.44 -15.32
N ALA A 180 9.41 -0.47 -16.24
CA ALA A 180 10.38 -0.52 -17.34
C ALA A 180 11.83 -0.63 -16.83
N VAL A 181 12.20 0.17 -15.81
CA VAL A 181 13.53 0.11 -15.18
C VAL A 181 13.77 -1.24 -14.50
N ALA A 182 12.79 -1.74 -13.76
CA ALA A 182 12.91 -3.03 -13.08
C ALA A 182 13.09 -4.20 -14.06
N LEU A 183 12.29 -4.20 -15.14
CA LEU A 183 12.40 -5.19 -16.23
C LEU A 183 13.74 -5.11 -16.95
N ALA A 184 14.20 -3.90 -17.32
CA ALA A 184 15.48 -3.68 -17.97
C ALA A 184 16.65 -4.23 -17.13
N ARG A 185 16.65 -3.95 -15.82
CA ARG A 185 17.66 -4.47 -14.89
C ARG A 185 17.61 -6.00 -14.77
N ALA A 186 16.41 -6.57 -14.58
CA ALA A 186 16.25 -8.02 -14.44
C ALA A 186 16.64 -8.80 -15.69
N MET A 187 16.42 -8.22 -16.87
CA MET A 187 16.79 -8.81 -18.16
C MET A 187 18.23 -8.47 -18.59
N ASN A 188 18.89 -7.52 -17.92
CA ASN A 188 20.17 -6.93 -18.32
C ASN A 188 20.15 -6.41 -19.76
N VAL A 189 19.17 -5.55 -20.07
CA VAL A 189 18.95 -4.92 -21.37
C VAL A 189 18.57 -3.45 -21.20
N GLU A 190 18.51 -2.70 -22.32
CA GLU A 190 17.90 -1.36 -22.35
C GLU A 190 16.61 -1.41 -23.15
N PHE A 191 15.57 -0.70 -22.65
CA PHE A 191 14.36 -0.41 -23.40
C PHE A 191 14.33 1.07 -23.78
N LEU A 192 13.68 1.39 -24.89
CA LEU A 192 13.38 2.77 -25.28
C LEU A 192 12.05 3.21 -24.63
N PRO A 193 12.04 4.05 -23.59
CA PRO A 193 10.79 4.48 -22.98
C PRO A 193 10.07 5.48 -23.89
N VAL A 194 8.77 5.26 -24.10
CA VAL A 194 7.88 6.13 -24.86
C VAL A 194 6.83 6.69 -23.92
N PRO A 195 6.90 8.00 -23.52
CA PRO A 195 5.98 8.60 -22.58
C PRO A 195 4.67 9.02 -23.24
N TYR A 196 3.55 8.66 -22.63
CA TYR A 196 2.18 9.02 -23.01
C TYR A 196 1.50 9.87 -21.93
N LYS A 197 0.50 10.67 -22.34
CA LYS A 197 -0.32 11.47 -21.41
C LYS A 197 -1.36 10.64 -20.65
N GLY A 198 -1.32 9.30 -20.75
CA GLY A 198 -2.24 8.39 -20.08
C GLY A 198 -2.25 6.99 -20.70
N GLY A 199 -2.98 6.07 -20.06
CA GLY A 199 -3.04 4.67 -20.49
C GLY A 199 -3.75 4.45 -21.83
N ALA A 200 -4.82 5.20 -22.13
CA ALA A 200 -5.62 5.00 -23.34
C ALA A 200 -4.81 5.25 -24.62
N PRO A 201 -4.11 6.39 -24.81
CA PRO A 201 -3.28 6.59 -26.00
C PRO A 201 -2.13 5.56 -26.09
N MET A 202 -1.53 5.17 -24.97
CA MET A 202 -0.50 4.13 -24.92
C MET A 202 -1.05 2.78 -25.41
N LEU A 203 -2.24 2.37 -24.97
CA LEU A 203 -2.86 1.12 -25.41
C LEU A 203 -3.20 1.14 -26.90
N ASN A 204 -3.69 2.27 -27.44
CA ASN A 204 -3.96 2.41 -28.86
C ASN A 204 -2.70 2.19 -29.70
N ASP A 205 -1.56 2.74 -29.27
CA ASP A 205 -0.30 2.60 -29.97
C ASP A 205 0.30 1.20 -29.88
N ILE A 206 0.06 0.47 -28.78
CA ILE A 206 0.42 -0.96 -28.69
C ILE A 206 -0.45 -1.79 -29.64
N PHE A 207 -1.76 -1.55 -29.70
CA PHE A 207 -2.65 -2.22 -30.66
C PHE A 207 -2.25 -1.93 -32.11
N GLY A 208 -1.84 -0.68 -32.39
CA GLY A 208 -1.35 -0.23 -33.68
C GLY A 208 0.07 -0.68 -34.01
N GLY A 209 0.79 -1.32 -33.09
CA GLY A 209 2.16 -1.79 -33.29
C GLY A 209 3.23 -0.69 -33.26
N GLN A 210 2.89 0.53 -32.80
CA GLN A 210 3.81 1.67 -32.69
C GLN A 210 4.75 1.55 -31.49
N VAL A 211 4.35 0.79 -30.45
CA VAL A 211 5.13 0.49 -29.26
C VAL A 211 5.13 -1.02 -29.06
N ASP A 212 6.29 -1.58 -28.68
CA ASP A 212 6.47 -3.02 -28.57
C ASP A 212 5.89 -3.59 -27.27
N LEU A 213 6.09 -2.89 -26.17
CA LEU A 213 5.80 -3.37 -24.81
C LEU A 213 5.09 -2.30 -23.97
N ALA A 214 4.33 -2.74 -22.96
CA ALA A 214 3.91 -1.88 -21.85
C ALA A 214 3.70 -2.69 -20.56
N ALA A 215 3.89 -2.02 -19.43
CA ALA A 215 3.44 -2.50 -18.14
C ALA A 215 2.10 -1.83 -17.80
N VAL A 216 1.03 -2.62 -17.63
CA VAL A 216 -0.34 -2.11 -17.41
C VAL A 216 -1.06 -2.94 -16.35
N ALA A 217 -2.05 -2.33 -15.67
CA ALA A 217 -2.87 -3.05 -14.69
C ALA A 217 -3.65 -4.20 -15.34
N LEU A 218 -3.65 -5.38 -14.73
CA LEU A 218 -4.29 -6.59 -15.25
C LEU A 218 -5.76 -6.36 -15.69
N PRO A 219 -6.64 -5.72 -14.89
CA PRO A 219 -8.04 -5.53 -15.31
C PRO A 219 -8.20 -4.74 -16.61
N THR A 220 -7.28 -3.81 -16.88
CA THR A 220 -7.33 -2.95 -18.06
C THR A 220 -7.11 -3.73 -19.37
N VAL A 221 -6.35 -4.81 -19.32
CA VAL A 221 -5.92 -5.54 -20.53
C VAL A 221 -6.43 -6.98 -20.61
N LEU A 222 -7.02 -7.51 -19.55
CA LEU A 222 -7.40 -8.92 -19.45
C LEU A 222 -8.32 -9.36 -20.62
N SER A 223 -9.30 -8.54 -20.99
CA SER A 223 -10.20 -8.84 -22.13
C SER A 223 -9.44 -8.81 -23.46
N HIS A 224 -8.48 -7.92 -23.63
CA HIS A 224 -7.66 -7.81 -24.85
C HIS A 224 -6.67 -8.97 -24.96
N VAL A 225 -6.12 -9.44 -23.86
CA VAL A 225 -5.28 -10.63 -23.79
C VAL A 225 -6.09 -11.88 -24.17
N ARG A 226 -7.26 -12.05 -23.55
CA ARG A 226 -8.16 -13.20 -23.83
C ARG A 226 -8.67 -13.23 -25.27
N SER A 227 -8.86 -12.07 -25.90
CA SER A 227 -9.26 -11.97 -27.32
C SER A 227 -8.08 -12.03 -28.31
N GLY A 228 -6.84 -12.20 -27.83
CA GLY A 228 -5.62 -12.26 -28.67
C GLY A 228 -5.18 -10.92 -29.25
N LYS A 229 -5.80 -9.81 -28.84
CA LYS A 229 -5.41 -8.46 -29.26
C LYS A 229 -4.11 -7.96 -28.64
N LEU A 230 -3.67 -8.59 -27.53
CA LEU A 230 -2.39 -8.37 -26.88
C LEU A 230 -1.80 -9.71 -26.48
N LYS A 231 -0.47 -9.79 -26.52
CA LYS A 231 0.26 -10.92 -25.93
C LYS A 231 0.59 -10.56 -24.47
N MET A 232 0.24 -11.44 -23.53
CA MET A 232 0.66 -11.31 -22.14
C MET A 232 1.92 -12.12 -21.92
N LEU A 233 2.95 -11.48 -21.35
CA LEU A 233 4.23 -12.13 -21.08
C LEU A 233 4.40 -12.54 -19.61
N GLY A 234 3.64 -11.93 -18.71
CA GLY A 234 3.59 -12.31 -17.30
C GLY A 234 3.06 -11.20 -16.38
N LEU A 235 2.60 -11.59 -15.21
CA LEU A 235 2.26 -10.69 -14.11
C LEU A 235 3.53 -10.21 -13.42
N LEU A 236 3.61 -8.92 -13.09
CA LEU A 236 4.71 -8.34 -12.31
C LEU A 236 4.44 -8.51 -10.80
N SER A 237 4.25 -9.75 -10.37
CA SER A 237 3.90 -10.12 -9.00
C SER A 237 4.60 -11.44 -8.61
N ASP A 238 4.69 -11.68 -7.30
CA ASP A 238 5.26 -12.95 -6.78
C ASP A 238 4.28 -14.13 -6.91
N GLN A 239 2.98 -13.85 -6.99
CA GLN A 239 1.93 -14.87 -7.07
C GLN A 239 1.02 -14.59 -8.24
N ARG A 240 0.44 -15.67 -8.81
CA ARG A 240 -0.61 -15.57 -9.82
C ARG A 240 -1.85 -14.89 -9.25
N SER A 241 -2.55 -14.14 -10.11
CA SER A 241 -3.79 -13.49 -9.72
C SER A 241 -4.94 -14.50 -9.60
N PRO A 242 -5.69 -14.52 -8.48
CA PRO A 242 -6.93 -15.30 -8.40
C PRO A 242 -7.97 -14.95 -9.47
N ALA A 243 -7.94 -13.72 -10.00
CA ALA A 243 -8.82 -13.29 -11.11
C ALA A 243 -8.41 -13.89 -12.47
N ALA A 244 -7.16 -14.38 -12.58
CA ALA A 244 -6.61 -14.99 -13.79
C ALA A 244 -5.53 -16.02 -13.39
N PRO A 245 -5.91 -17.17 -12.78
CA PRO A 245 -4.96 -18.15 -12.25
C PRO A 245 -4.19 -18.90 -13.36
N ASP A 246 -4.70 -18.86 -14.57
CA ASP A 246 -4.08 -19.39 -15.78
C ASP A 246 -2.90 -18.54 -16.29
N LEU A 247 -2.81 -17.28 -15.87
CA LEU A 247 -1.77 -16.38 -16.34
C LEU A 247 -0.52 -16.48 -15.44
N PRO A 248 0.68 -16.70 -16.02
CA PRO A 248 1.90 -16.85 -15.24
C PRO A 248 2.40 -15.51 -14.66
N THR A 249 3.18 -15.58 -13.59
CA THR A 249 3.98 -14.44 -13.16
C THR A 249 5.31 -14.40 -13.93
N ILE A 250 5.89 -13.20 -14.07
CA ILE A 250 7.21 -13.04 -14.68
C ILE A 250 8.30 -13.74 -13.84
N ASN A 251 8.07 -13.86 -12.54
CA ASN A 251 8.98 -14.53 -11.62
C ASN A 251 8.99 -16.08 -11.74
N GLU A 252 8.04 -16.67 -12.49
CA GLU A 252 8.06 -18.08 -12.87
C GLU A 252 9.07 -18.39 -13.99
N SER A 253 9.53 -17.37 -14.74
CA SER A 253 10.50 -17.53 -15.82
C SER A 253 11.84 -18.09 -15.32
N GLN A 254 12.65 -18.60 -16.22
CA GLN A 254 13.98 -19.11 -15.87
C GLN A 254 15.02 -17.97 -15.79
N SER A 255 14.87 -16.96 -16.62
CA SER A 255 15.88 -15.91 -16.85
C SER A 255 15.56 -14.56 -16.22
N VAL A 256 14.31 -14.33 -15.76
CA VAL A 256 13.89 -13.04 -15.22
C VAL A 256 13.26 -13.25 -13.83
N LYS A 257 13.84 -12.67 -12.81
CA LYS A 257 13.42 -12.83 -11.41
C LYS A 257 13.41 -11.49 -10.68
N GLY A 258 12.69 -11.44 -9.58
CA GLY A 258 12.72 -10.30 -8.65
C GLY A 258 11.98 -9.06 -9.14
N VAL A 259 11.10 -9.19 -10.13
CA VAL A 259 10.30 -8.07 -10.63
C VAL A 259 8.91 -8.13 -10.03
N VAL A 260 8.66 -7.27 -9.05
CA VAL A 260 7.36 -7.12 -8.39
C VAL A 260 6.96 -5.66 -8.46
N ILE A 261 5.96 -5.36 -9.28
CA ILE A 261 5.40 -4.01 -9.44
C ILE A 261 3.88 -4.14 -9.38
N GLU A 262 3.31 -3.72 -8.27
CA GLU A 262 1.89 -3.83 -8.00
C GLU A 262 1.29 -2.46 -7.68
N ILE A 263 0.06 -2.23 -8.12
CA ILE A 263 -0.75 -1.13 -7.63
C ILE A 263 -1.44 -1.64 -6.38
N TRP A 264 -1.16 -1.05 -5.24
CA TRP A 264 -1.89 -1.36 -4.02
C TRP A 264 -2.57 -0.10 -3.48
N ALA A 265 -3.70 -0.30 -2.81
CA ALA A 265 -4.42 0.74 -2.10
C ALA A 265 -4.29 0.52 -0.60
N ALA A 266 -4.19 1.60 0.16
CA ALA A 266 -3.99 1.54 1.60
C ALA A 266 -4.62 2.73 2.32
N ILE A 267 -4.92 2.53 3.60
CA ILE A 267 -5.29 3.60 4.53
C ILE A 267 -4.08 3.94 5.38
N ALA A 268 -3.78 5.23 5.48
CA ALA A 268 -2.75 5.78 6.34
C ALA A 268 -3.24 7.03 7.06
N ALA A 269 -2.61 7.36 8.16
CA ALA A 269 -2.86 8.57 8.94
C ALA A 269 -1.62 9.46 8.97
N PRO A 270 -1.71 10.72 9.43
CA PRO A 270 -0.54 11.52 9.74
C PRO A 270 0.39 10.78 10.69
N GLY A 271 1.70 11.00 10.57
CA GLY A 271 2.68 10.44 11.48
C GLY A 271 2.40 10.77 12.94
N LYS A 272 2.84 9.89 13.85
CA LYS A 272 2.63 10.01 15.30
C LYS A 272 1.14 9.86 15.74
N LEU A 273 0.33 9.15 14.98
CA LEU A 273 -1.01 8.76 15.43
C LEU A 273 -0.89 7.94 16.73
N PRO A 274 -1.70 8.21 17.77
CA PRO A 274 -1.70 7.40 18.99
C PRO A 274 -1.94 5.91 18.70
N PRO A 275 -1.14 4.99 19.26
CA PRO A 275 -1.24 3.55 18.95
C PRO A 275 -2.64 2.98 19.15
N ALA A 276 -3.34 3.37 20.20
CA ALA A 276 -4.69 2.88 20.47
C ALA A 276 -5.72 3.27 19.38
N ILE A 277 -5.54 4.44 18.74
CA ILE A 277 -6.36 4.87 17.61
C ILE A 277 -5.98 4.09 16.34
N ALA A 278 -4.68 3.89 16.12
CA ALA A 278 -4.18 3.11 14.99
C ALA A 278 -4.70 1.66 15.04
N GLU A 279 -4.62 1.02 16.21
CA GLU A 279 -5.13 -0.34 16.44
C GLU A 279 -6.66 -0.43 16.23
N LYS A 280 -7.42 0.55 16.72
CA LYS A 280 -8.88 0.59 16.54
C LYS A 280 -9.26 0.74 15.07
N LEU A 281 -8.62 1.65 14.35
CA LEU A 281 -8.81 1.83 12.91
C LEU A 281 -8.43 0.56 12.15
N HIS A 282 -7.26 0.00 12.45
CA HIS A 282 -6.78 -1.22 11.84
C HIS A 282 -7.76 -2.38 12.04
N ALA A 283 -8.20 -2.63 13.28
CA ALA A 283 -9.17 -3.67 13.58
C ALA A 283 -10.48 -3.50 12.78
N ALA A 284 -11.02 -2.28 12.74
CA ALA A 284 -12.24 -1.99 11.99
C ALA A 284 -12.06 -2.21 10.47
N VAL A 285 -10.91 -1.84 9.90
CA VAL A 285 -10.60 -2.11 8.47
C VAL A 285 -10.44 -3.60 8.23
N MET A 286 -9.73 -4.34 9.11
CA MET A 286 -9.58 -5.78 8.99
C MET A 286 -10.94 -6.51 9.04
N ASP A 287 -11.87 -6.04 9.87
CA ASP A 287 -13.24 -6.59 9.93
C ASP A 287 -14.02 -6.33 8.63
N VAL A 288 -13.81 -5.18 7.96
CA VAL A 288 -14.35 -4.94 6.60
C VAL A 288 -13.75 -5.92 5.59
N LEU A 289 -12.44 -6.12 5.61
CA LEU A 289 -11.75 -6.96 4.63
C LEU A 289 -12.01 -8.46 4.82
N ARG A 290 -12.38 -8.90 6.04
CA ARG A 290 -12.78 -10.27 6.34
C ARG A 290 -14.23 -10.59 5.92
N ASP A 291 -15.02 -9.56 5.69
CA ASP A 291 -16.40 -9.73 5.25
C ASP A 291 -16.45 -10.39 3.87
N LYS A 292 -17.04 -11.59 3.82
CA LYS A 292 -17.06 -12.42 2.60
C LYS A 292 -17.87 -11.77 1.48
N GLU A 293 -19.02 -11.21 1.82
CA GLU A 293 -19.90 -10.55 0.83
C GLU A 293 -19.21 -9.31 0.26
N PHE A 294 -18.56 -8.52 1.10
CA PHE A 294 -17.77 -7.37 0.67
C PHE A 294 -16.61 -7.78 -0.25
N SER A 295 -15.84 -8.81 0.14
CA SER A 295 -14.74 -9.35 -0.66
C SER A 295 -15.21 -9.87 -2.02
N GLU A 296 -16.31 -10.62 -2.08
CA GLU A 296 -16.87 -11.16 -3.33
C GLU A 296 -17.35 -10.03 -4.26
N ARG A 297 -18.00 -8.99 -3.71
CA ARG A 297 -18.40 -7.81 -4.51
C ARG A 297 -17.18 -7.13 -5.13
N ARG A 298 -16.10 -6.97 -4.38
CA ARG A 298 -14.86 -6.34 -4.86
C ARG A 298 -14.17 -7.16 -5.94
N MET A 299 -14.07 -8.47 -5.75
CA MET A 299 -13.50 -9.37 -6.77
C MET A 299 -14.27 -9.30 -8.08
N LYS A 300 -15.61 -9.20 -8.05
CA LYS A 300 -16.42 -9.00 -9.24
C LYS A 300 -16.14 -7.67 -9.95
N MET A 301 -15.69 -6.65 -9.23
CA MET A 301 -15.27 -5.36 -9.78
C MET A 301 -13.82 -5.34 -10.27
N GLY A 302 -13.10 -6.47 -10.14
CA GLY A 302 -11.68 -6.59 -10.54
C GLY A 302 -10.67 -6.18 -9.48
N ASP A 303 -11.13 -5.87 -8.27
CA ASP A 303 -10.25 -5.60 -7.14
C ASP A 303 -9.89 -6.88 -6.40
N MET A 304 -8.62 -7.03 -6.05
CA MET A 304 -8.16 -8.14 -5.21
C MET A 304 -7.97 -7.64 -3.77
N PRO A 305 -8.54 -8.34 -2.77
CA PRO A 305 -8.22 -8.04 -1.38
C PRO A 305 -6.71 -8.15 -1.15
N ALA A 306 -6.13 -7.20 -0.43
CA ALA A 306 -4.75 -7.32 0.00
C ALA A 306 -4.60 -8.47 1.01
N PRO A 307 -3.43 -9.14 1.05
CA PRO A 307 -3.11 -10.04 2.15
C PRO A 307 -3.31 -9.35 3.49
N GLN A 308 -3.96 -10.05 4.42
CA GLN A 308 -4.14 -9.53 5.77
C GLN A 308 -2.77 -9.44 6.45
N ALA A 309 -2.49 -8.30 7.05
CA ALA A 309 -1.22 -8.02 7.71
C ALA A 309 -1.47 -7.16 8.94
N SER A 310 -0.72 -7.39 10.00
CA SER A 310 -0.70 -6.52 11.17
C SER A 310 -0.14 -5.13 10.84
N LEU A 311 -0.35 -4.15 11.72
CA LEU A 311 0.26 -2.81 11.60
C LEU A 311 1.78 -2.88 11.39
N ALA A 312 2.47 -3.74 12.15
CA ALA A 312 3.93 -3.91 12.07
C ALA A 312 4.37 -4.53 10.73
N GLU A 313 3.64 -5.51 10.22
CA GLU A 313 3.93 -6.13 8.92
C GLU A 313 3.67 -5.15 7.79
N PHE A 314 2.61 -4.35 7.86
CA PHE A 314 2.34 -3.34 6.85
C PHE A 314 3.38 -2.21 6.89
N ALA A 315 3.82 -1.76 8.07
CA ALA A 315 4.92 -0.80 8.19
C ALA A 315 6.23 -1.34 7.59
N ARG A 316 6.54 -2.61 7.83
CA ARG A 316 7.71 -3.28 7.22
C ARG A 316 7.58 -3.36 5.71
N PHE A 317 6.41 -3.72 5.19
CA PHE A 317 6.14 -3.73 3.75
C PHE A 317 6.41 -2.36 3.13
N LEU A 318 5.91 -1.27 3.72
CA LEU A 318 6.15 0.09 3.22
C LEU A 318 7.63 0.46 3.21
N SER A 319 8.39 0.05 4.22
CA SER A 319 9.84 0.29 4.28
C SER A 319 10.60 -0.46 3.17
N VAL A 320 10.18 -1.69 2.85
CA VAL A 320 10.73 -2.47 1.73
C VAL A 320 10.40 -1.79 0.40
N GLU A 321 9.14 -1.37 0.21
CA GLU A 321 8.69 -0.64 -0.98
C GLU A 321 9.49 0.66 -1.17
N GLU A 322 9.63 1.47 -0.12
CA GLU A 322 10.41 2.71 -0.16
C GLU A 322 11.84 2.45 -0.64
N THR A 323 12.52 1.46 -0.07
CA THR A 323 13.89 1.09 -0.43
C THR A 323 13.97 0.61 -1.89
N ARG A 324 13.03 -0.23 -2.32
CA ARG A 324 12.95 -0.75 -3.67
C ARG A 324 12.75 0.37 -4.70
N PHE A 325 11.77 1.23 -4.49
CA PHE A 325 11.49 2.32 -5.43
C PHE A 325 12.57 3.40 -5.43
N ALA A 326 13.20 3.69 -4.29
CA ALA A 326 14.37 4.57 -4.22
C ALA A 326 15.53 4.02 -5.05
N SER A 327 15.79 2.71 -5.00
CA SER A 327 16.79 2.06 -5.86
C SER A 327 16.43 2.14 -7.34
N LEU A 328 15.15 1.93 -7.71
CA LEU A 328 14.72 2.00 -9.09
C LEU A 328 14.74 3.44 -9.64
N ALA A 329 14.49 4.44 -8.79
CA ALA A 329 14.49 5.85 -9.18
C ALA A 329 15.82 6.30 -9.81
N SER A 330 16.95 5.71 -9.41
CA SER A 330 18.25 6.00 -10.03
C SER A 330 18.37 5.59 -11.50
N GLY A 331 17.47 4.75 -12.00
CA GLY A 331 17.40 4.33 -13.40
C GLY A 331 16.38 5.10 -14.24
N LEU A 332 15.63 6.03 -13.65
CA LEU A 332 14.72 6.92 -14.39
C LEU A 332 15.55 7.98 -15.10
N LYS A 333 15.36 8.11 -16.43
CA LYS A 333 16.02 9.11 -17.29
C LYS A 333 15.09 10.29 -17.56
#